data_691c9f21d357f7a5d44d754eaeb97945
#
_entry.id   691c9f21d357f7a5d44d754eaeb97945
#
_cell.length_a   1.000
_cell.length_b   1.000
_cell.length_c   1.000
_cell.angle_alpha   90.00
_cell.angle_beta   90.00
_cell.angle_gamma   90.00
#
_symmetry.space_group_name_H-M   'P 1'
#
loop_
_entity.id
_entity.type
_entity.pdbx_description
1 polymer ?
#
loop_
_entity_poly.entity_id
_entity_poly.type
_entity_poly.pdbx_seq_one_letter_code
_entity_poly.pdbx_strand_id
1 'polypeptide(L)'
;ANYASAKAGLFGLMRITALEMARSQVTCNYVAPFAHSRVTDIIEPANDEQAEYKDRAMRVSPDHVANFISYLCSSKAGDVTGQVFGVRGREVFLFNQPRPIETISQAGKDWTIDELASAVDSNFKEQFTKLETDLEAFNTEPIV
;
A
#
# COMPACT_ATOMS: atom_id res chain seq x y z
N ALA A 1 11.36 -12.13 1.15
CA ALA A 1 11.64 -10.91 1.93
C ALA A 1 12.31 -9.81 1.10
N ASN A 2 13.37 -10.11 0.32
CA ASN A 2 14.14 -9.13 -0.45
C ASN A 2 13.29 -8.29 -1.43
N TYR A 3 12.44 -8.93 -2.23
CA TYR A 3 11.54 -8.23 -3.16
C TYR A 3 10.58 -7.28 -2.41
N ALA A 4 9.92 -7.78 -1.37
CA ALA A 4 8.99 -6.99 -0.58
C ALA A 4 9.69 -5.79 0.08
N SER A 5 10.89 -5.99 0.64
CA SER A 5 11.69 -4.91 1.23
C SER A 5 12.07 -3.86 0.19
N ALA A 6 12.49 -4.27 -1.02
CA ALA A 6 12.83 -3.35 -2.10
C ALA A 6 11.62 -2.50 -2.53
N LYS A 7 10.43 -3.14 -2.66
CA LYS A 7 9.20 -2.43 -3.03
C LYS A 7 8.69 -1.53 -1.91
N ALA A 8 8.79 -1.94 -0.64
CA ALA A 8 8.47 -1.08 0.49
C ALA A 8 9.41 0.14 0.58
N GLY A 9 10.69 -0.02 0.24
CA GLY A 9 11.65 1.08 0.18
C GLY A 9 11.26 2.19 -0.80
N LEU A 10 10.56 1.86 -1.90
CA LEU A 10 10.06 2.84 -2.85
C LEU A 10 9.00 3.77 -2.24
N PHE A 11 8.23 3.30 -1.25
CA PHE A 11 7.31 4.14 -0.51
C PHE A 11 8.04 5.26 0.25
N GLY A 12 9.13 4.93 0.95
CA GLY A 12 9.97 5.92 1.64
C GLY A 12 10.61 6.91 0.65
N LEU A 13 11.16 6.40 -0.45
CA LEU A 13 11.73 7.23 -1.52
C LEU A 13 10.70 8.21 -2.08
N MET A 14 9.50 7.74 -2.43
CA MET A 14 8.40 8.58 -2.92
C MET A 14 8.09 9.71 -1.95
N ARG A 15 7.95 9.38 -0.65
CA ARG A 15 7.58 10.38 0.36
C ARG A 15 8.63 11.48 0.51
N ILE A 16 9.91 11.11 0.57
CA ILE A 16 11.00 12.08 0.69
C ILE A 16 11.10 12.92 -0.57
N THR A 17 11.02 12.29 -1.77
CA THR A 17 11.01 13.01 -3.04
C THR A 17 9.85 14.02 -3.12
N ALA A 18 8.65 13.63 -2.73
CA ALA A 18 7.50 14.53 -2.71
C ALA A 18 7.72 15.75 -1.79
N LEU A 19 8.33 15.55 -0.62
CA LEU A 19 8.65 16.63 0.33
C LEU A 19 9.75 17.55 -0.19
N GLU A 20 10.86 17.00 -0.69
CA GLU A 20 12.00 17.77 -1.16
C GLU A 20 11.66 18.58 -2.43
N MET A 21 10.85 18.01 -3.31
CA MET A 21 10.47 18.61 -4.59
C MET A 21 9.25 19.52 -4.54
N ALA A 22 8.58 19.63 -3.38
CA ALA A 22 7.38 20.44 -3.24
C ALA A 22 7.57 21.91 -3.68
N ARG A 23 8.74 22.49 -3.38
CA ARG A 23 9.08 23.87 -3.78
C ARG A 23 9.25 24.05 -5.29
N SER A 24 9.54 22.96 -6.00
CA SER A 24 9.72 22.92 -7.44
C SER A 24 8.44 22.54 -8.20
N GLN A 25 7.33 22.38 -7.47
CA GLN A 25 6.03 21.96 -8.03
C GLN A 25 6.11 20.61 -8.77
N VAL A 26 7.02 19.73 -8.38
CA VAL A 26 7.14 18.36 -8.90
C VAL A 26 6.35 17.44 -8.00
N THR A 27 5.43 16.68 -8.58
CA THR A 27 4.65 15.66 -7.88
C THR A 27 5.38 14.33 -7.89
N CYS A 28 5.25 13.57 -6.80
CA CYS A 28 5.76 12.21 -6.69
C CYS A 28 4.74 11.35 -5.95
N ASN A 29 4.29 10.27 -6.60
CA ASN A 29 3.29 9.35 -6.05
C ASN A 29 3.76 7.91 -6.20
N TYR A 30 3.24 7.02 -5.38
CA TYR A 30 3.48 5.59 -5.45
C TYR A 30 2.24 4.89 -6.01
N VAL A 31 2.43 4.05 -7.04
CA VAL A 31 1.37 3.25 -7.62
C VAL A 31 1.70 1.76 -7.45
N ALA A 32 0.83 1.03 -6.77
CA ALA A 32 0.85 -0.43 -6.66
C ALA A 32 -0.05 -1.02 -7.77
N PRO A 33 0.53 -1.60 -8.83
CA PRO A 33 -0.24 -2.16 -9.93
C PRO A 33 -0.70 -3.58 -9.62
N PHE A 34 -1.96 -3.86 -9.89
CA PHE A 34 -2.53 -5.21 -9.93
C PHE A 34 -2.96 -5.49 -11.36
N ALA A 35 -2.11 -6.14 -12.12
CA ALA A 35 -2.36 -6.42 -13.53
C ALA A 35 -1.59 -7.66 -14.00
N HIS A 36 -2.11 -8.28 -15.04
CA HIS A 36 -1.39 -9.34 -15.75
C HIS A 36 -0.03 -8.87 -16.26
N SER A 37 0.96 -9.71 -16.11
CA SER A 37 2.31 -9.48 -16.62
C SER A 37 3.00 -10.81 -16.91
N ARG A 38 4.07 -10.78 -17.70
CA ARG A 38 4.92 -11.95 -17.94
C ARG A 38 5.47 -12.58 -16.66
N VAL A 39 5.59 -11.82 -15.59
CA VAL A 39 6.02 -12.32 -14.28
C VAL A 39 4.91 -13.14 -13.62
N THR A 40 3.65 -12.71 -13.75
CA THR A 40 2.51 -13.48 -13.21
C THR A 40 2.28 -14.78 -13.98
N ASP A 41 2.66 -14.86 -15.25
CA ASP A 41 2.55 -16.09 -16.04
C ASP A 41 3.38 -17.25 -15.46
N ILE A 42 4.58 -16.94 -14.98
CA ILE A 42 5.52 -17.96 -14.49
C ILE A 42 5.31 -18.35 -13.02
N ILE A 43 4.41 -17.69 -12.30
CA ILE A 43 4.10 -18.05 -10.91
C ILE A 43 3.23 -19.32 -10.93
N GLU A 44 3.73 -20.40 -10.35
CA GLU A 44 2.98 -21.63 -10.16
C GLU A 44 2.18 -21.55 -8.85
N PRO A 45 0.84 -21.69 -8.88
CA PRO A 45 0.04 -21.72 -7.67
C PRO A 45 0.35 -22.97 -6.85
N ALA A 46 0.47 -22.82 -5.53
CA ALA A 46 0.71 -23.93 -4.63
C ALA A 46 -0.57 -24.63 -4.14
N ASN A 47 -1.73 -24.02 -4.34
CA ASN A 47 -3.04 -24.54 -3.96
C ASN A 47 -4.15 -23.91 -4.82
N ASP A 48 -5.38 -24.40 -4.66
CA ASP A 48 -6.55 -23.96 -5.44
C ASP A 48 -6.87 -22.47 -5.23
N GLU A 49 -6.73 -21.95 -4.01
CA GLU A 49 -6.97 -20.54 -3.68
C GLU A 49 -6.02 -19.61 -4.45
N GLN A 50 -4.73 -19.98 -4.50
CA GLN A 50 -3.73 -19.25 -5.28
C GLN A 50 -3.99 -19.38 -6.80
N ALA A 51 -4.50 -20.52 -7.25
CA ALA A 51 -4.88 -20.72 -8.65
C ALA A 51 -6.04 -19.81 -9.05
N GLU A 52 -7.07 -19.72 -8.24
CA GLU A 52 -8.19 -18.81 -8.45
C GLU A 52 -7.77 -17.33 -8.43
N TYR A 53 -6.91 -16.95 -7.47
CA TYR A 53 -6.36 -15.60 -7.42
C TYR A 53 -5.56 -15.27 -8.69
N LYS A 54 -4.70 -16.19 -9.13
CA LYS A 54 -3.95 -16.03 -10.38
C LYS A 54 -4.88 -15.88 -11.58
N ASP A 55 -5.91 -16.69 -11.70
CA ASP A 55 -6.89 -16.63 -12.79
C ASP A 55 -7.59 -15.26 -12.83
N ARG A 56 -7.98 -14.73 -11.68
CA ARG A 56 -8.52 -13.37 -11.57
C ARG A 56 -7.51 -12.31 -12.01
N ALA A 57 -6.27 -12.41 -11.56
CA ALA A 57 -5.21 -11.45 -11.89
C ALA A 57 -4.88 -11.45 -13.39
N MET A 58 -4.93 -12.62 -14.05
CA MET A 58 -4.68 -12.78 -15.49
C MET A 58 -5.70 -12.03 -16.37
N ARG A 59 -6.89 -11.75 -15.86
CA ARG A 59 -7.93 -11.02 -16.59
C ARG A 59 -7.76 -9.50 -16.53
N VAL A 60 -6.88 -8.99 -15.69
CA VAL A 60 -6.68 -7.54 -15.47
C VAL A 60 -5.66 -7.00 -16.45
N SER A 61 -6.10 -6.21 -17.44
CA SER A 61 -5.21 -5.54 -18.39
C SER A 61 -4.32 -4.49 -17.71
N PRO A 62 -3.03 -4.40 -18.08
CA PRO A 62 -2.13 -3.34 -17.64
C PRO A 62 -2.54 -1.94 -18.14
N ASP A 63 -3.41 -1.85 -19.15
CA ASP A 63 -3.88 -0.57 -19.69
C ASP A 63 -4.59 0.29 -18.65
N HIS A 64 -5.26 -0.33 -17.68
CA HIS A 64 -5.89 0.40 -16.58
C HIS A 64 -4.86 1.15 -15.73
N VAL A 65 -3.72 0.51 -15.46
CA VAL A 65 -2.59 1.13 -14.74
C VAL A 65 -2.01 2.27 -15.57
N ALA A 66 -1.79 2.05 -16.87
CA ALA A 66 -1.28 3.06 -17.80
C ALA A 66 -2.19 4.29 -17.86
N ASN A 67 -3.50 4.10 -17.90
CA ASN A 67 -4.47 5.19 -17.89
C ASN A 67 -4.39 6.03 -16.61
N PHE A 68 -4.29 5.37 -15.44
CA PHE A 68 -4.15 6.08 -14.16
C PHE A 68 -2.81 6.84 -14.06
N ILE A 69 -1.72 6.26 -14.52
CA ILE A 69 -0.41 6.93 -14.58
C ILE A 69 -0.49 8.14 -15.53
N SER A 70 -1.15 8.01 -16.68
CA SER A 70 -1.37 9.12 -17.61
C SER A 70 -2.16 10.28 -16.97
N TYR A 71 -3.14 9.98 -16.14
CA TYR A 71 -3.82 10.99 -15.32
C TYR A 71 -2.83 11.68 -14.36
N LEU A 72 -2.03 10.93 -13.60
CA LEU A 72 -1.05 11.49 -12.67
C LEU A 72 0.01 12.37 -13.36
N CYS A 73 0.33 12.08 -14.62
CA CYS A 73 1.25 12.87 -15.44
C CYS A 73 0.59 14.10 -16.10
N SER A 74 -0.72 14.25 -15.98
CA SER A 74 -1.45 15.38 -16.58
C SER A 74 -1.50 16.60 -15.66
N SER A 75 -1.77 17.77 -16.25
CA SER A 75 -2.00 19.02 -15.48
C SER A 75 -3.19 18.93 -14.50
N LYS A 76 -4.07 17.94 -14.67
CA LYS A 76 -5.23 17.71 -13.78
C LYS A 76 -4.84 17.12 -12.42
N ALA A 77 -3.63 16.60 -12.28
CA ALA A 77 -3.11 16.01 -11.05
C ALA A 77 -1.97 16.84 -10.44
N GLY A 78 -1.88 18.14 -10.77
CA GLY A 78 -0.80 18.99 -10.31
C GLY A 78 -0.73 19.21 -8.78
N ASP A 79 -1.81 18.94 -8.07
CA ASP A 79 -1.91 18.97 -6.60
C ASP A 79 -1.86 17.57 -5.95
N VAL A 80 -1.78 16.51 -6.76
CA VAL A 80 -1.72 15.12 -6.29
C VAL A 80 -0.26 14.72 -6.09
N THR A 81 0.21 14.74 -4.85
CA THR A 81 1.59 14.37 -4.52
C THR A 81 1.68 13.66 -3.15
N GLY A 82 2.68 12.81 -2.98
CA GLY A 82 2.94 12.09 -1.75
C GLY A 82 1.90 11.01 -1.44
N GLN A 83 1.12 10.56 -2.41
CA GLN A 83 0.04 9.61 -2.22
C GLN A 83 0.45 8.18 -2.63
N VAL A 84 -0.26 7.19 -2.06
CA VAL A 84 -0.11 5.78 -2.38
C VAL A 84 -1.41 5.28 -2.98
N PHE A 85 -1.35 4.85 -4.23
CA PHE A 85 -2.51 4.33 -4.96
C PHE A 85 -2.33 2.85 -5.31
N GLY A 86 -3.42 2.09 -5.32
CA GLY A 86 -3.51 0.80 -5.98
C GLY A 86 -4.41 0.91 -7.20
N VAL A 87 -4.08 0.17 -8.27
CA VAL A 87 -4.91 0.12 -9.48
C VAL A 87 -5.12 -1.34 -9.87
N ARG A 88 -6.38 -1.78 -9.89
CA ARG A 88 -6.79 -3.14 -10.25
C ARG A 88 -7.99 -3.08 -11.21
N GLY A 89 -7.77 -3.29 -12.49
CA GLY A 89 -8.83 -3.08 -13.47
C GLY A 89 -9.35 -1.63 -13.43
N ARG A 90 -10.64 -1.46 -13.32
CA ARG A 90 -11.31 -0.14 -13.20
C ARG A 90 -11.40 0.37 -11.76
N GLU A 91 -10.76 -0.33 -10.82
CA GLU A 91 -10.73 0.06 -9.41
C GLU A 91 -9.45 0.84 -9.11
N VAL A 92 -9.59 1.95 -8.39
CA VAL A 92 -8.47 2.74 -7.86
C VAL A 92 -8.61 2.82 -6.36
N PHE A 93 -7.61 2.39 -5.64
CA PHE A 93 -7.53 2.42 -4.18
C PHE A 93 -6.63 3.56 -3.74
N LEU A 94 -7.01 4.28 -2.70
CA LEU A 94 -6.14 5.18 -1.96
C LEU A 94 -5.77 4.49 -0.65
N PHE A 95 -4.48 4.21 -0.47
CA PHE A 95 -3.99 3.60 0.76
C PHE A 95 -3.80 4.64 1.86
N ASN A 96 -4.20 4.28 3.07
CA ASN A 96 -3.81 5.03 4.25
C ASN A 96 -2.29 4.95 4.46
N GLN A 97 -1.72 6.02 4.92
CA GLN A 97 -0.27 6.09 5.18
C GLN A 97 0.00 6.04 6.68
N PRO A 98 1.15 5.47 7.09
CA PRO A 98 1.51 5.40 8.51
C PRO A 98 1.47 6.78 9.18
N ARG A 99 0.65 6.92 10.20
CA ARG A 99 0.51 8.09 11.07
C ARG A 99 0.24 7.59 12.48
N PRO A 100 0.69 8.29 13.52
CA PRO A 100 0.21 8.03 14.87
C PRO A 100 -1.32 8.21 14.91
N ILE A 101 -2.02 7.20 15.39
CA ILE A 101 -3.48 7.21 15.60
C ILE A 101 -3.83 7.33 17.08
N GLU A 102 -2.91 6.91 17.95
CA GLU A 102 -3.08 6.96 19.39
C GLU A 102 -1.71 7.21 20.04
N THR A 103 -1.72 7.78 21.24
CA THR A 103 -0.49 8.07 22.02
C THR A 103 -0.72 7.74 23.48
N ILE A 104 0.18 6.97 24.08
CA ILE A 104 0.27 6.81 25.53
C ILE A 104 1.46 7.62 26.04
N SER A 105 1.29 8.25 27.20
CA SER A 105 2.35 9.05 27.84
C SER A 105 2.33 8.87 29.33
N GLN A 106 3.50 9.04 29.96
CA GLN A 106 3.65 9.03 31.41
C GLN A 106 4.46 10.23 31.84
N ALA A 107 3.99 10.93 32.88
CA ALA A 107 4.67 12.07 33.42
C ALA A 107 5.51 11.68 34.66
N GLY A 108 6.68 12.26 34.79
CA GLY A 108 7.48 12.25 36.05
C GLY A 108 8.43 11.08 36.23
N LYS A 109 8.34 9.99 35.47
CA LYS A 109 9.26 8.85 35.52
C LYS A 109 9.27 8.05 34.19
N ASP A 110 10.28 7.21 34.01
CA ASP A 110 10.34 6.29 32.89
C ASP A 110 9.35 5.11 33.06
N TRP A 111 8.94 4.53 31.93
CA TRP A 111 8.07 3.37 31.89
C TRP A 111 8.78 2.11 32.41
N THR A 112 8.12 1.37 33.28
CA THR A 112 8.48 -0.02 33.51
C THR A 112 7.86 -0.92 32.43
N ILE A 113 8.39 -2.15 32.29
CA ILE A 113 7.85 -3.13 31.32
C ILE A 113 6.38 -3.44 31.59
N ASP A 114 6.01 -3.62 32.86
CA ASP A 114 4.64 -3.98 33.24
C ASP A 114 3.67 -2.82 32.99
N GLU A 115 4.09 -1.58 33.25
CA GLU A 115 3.30 -0.38 32.94
C GLU A 115 3.09 -0.23 31.44
N LEU A 116 4.14 -0.43 30.62
CA LEU A 116 4.04 -0.41 29.16
C LEU A 116 3.10 -1.51 28.65
N ALA A 117 3.26 -2.74 29.15
CA ALA A 117 2.41 -3.86 28.75
C ALA A 117 0.92 -3.56 29.02
N SER A 118 0.61 -3.05 30.20
CA SER A 118 -0.75 -2.67 30.57
C SER A 118 -1.30 -1.51 29.74
N ALA A 119 -0.49 -0.50 29.49
CA ALA A 119 -0.87 0.67 28.70
C ALA A 119 -1.10 0.31 27.21
N VAL A 120 -0.24 -0.52 26.63
CA VAL A 120 -0.39 -1.03 25.25
C VAL A 120 -1.65 -1.89 25.13
N ASP A 121 -1.87 -2.81 26.07
CA ASP A 121 -3.05 -3.68 26.05
C ASP A 121 -4.36 -2.87 26.14
N SER A 122 -4.40 -1.87 26.99
CA SER A 122 -5.60 -1.05 27.23
C SER A 122 -5.89 -0.03 26.12
N ASN A 123 -4.88 0.48 25.43
CA ASN A 123 -5.07 1.61 24.53
C ASN A 123 -4.83 1.25 23.05
N PHE A 124 -3.92 0.31 22.74
CA PHE A 124 -3.54 0.04 21.36
C PHE A 124 -4.07 -1.27 20.80
N LYS A 125 -4.33 -2.26 21.64
CA LYS A 125 -4.62 -3.65 21.22
C LYS A 125 -5.79 -3.76 20.25
N GLU A 126 -6.87 -3.03 20.49
CA GLU A 126 -8.05 -3.04 19.62
C GLU A 126 -7.80 -2.34 18.27
N GLN A 127 -6.73 -1.54 18.17
CA GLN A 127 -6.36 -0.78 16.99
C GLN A 127 -5.25 -1.47 16.18
N PHE A 128 -4.73 -2.62 16.64
CA PHE A 128 -3.71 -3.35 15.90
C PHE A 128 -4.26 -3.82 14.56
N THR A 129 -3.52 -3.52 13.50
CA THR A 129 -3.86 -4.05 12.17
C THR A 129 -3.65 -5.56 12.13
N LYS A 130 -4.58 -6.25 11.49
CA LYS A 130 -4.44 -7.68 11.24
C LYS A 130 -3.30 -7.92 10.25
N LEU A 131 -2.64 -9.06 10.41
CA LEU A 131 -1.64 -9.55 9.46
C LEU A 131 -2.39 -10.32 8.36
N GLU A 132 -2.66 -9.65 7.27
CA GLU A 132 -3.37 -10.19 6.11
C GLU A 132 -2.45 -10.22 4.89
N THR A 133 -2.62 -11.23 4.05
CA THR A 133 -1.98 -11.33 2.73
C THR A 133 -2.83 -10.61 1.68
N ASP A 134 -2.27 -10.38 0.48
CA ASP A 134 -3.04 -9.86 -0.66
C ASP A 134 -4.17 -10.81 -1.09
N LEU A 135 -4.00 -12.12 -0.87
CA LEU A 135 -5.08 -13.10 -1.10
C LEU A 135 -6.31 -12.83 -0.23
N GLU A 136 -6.08 -12.46 1.04
CA GLU A 136 -7.16 -12.15 1.98
C GLU A 136 -7.73 -10.74 1.74
N ALA A 137 -6.85 -9.75 1.58
CA ALA A 137 -7.24 -8.35 1.44
C ALA A 137 -7.94 -8.04 0.11
N PHE A 138 -7.58 -8.75 -0.98
CA PHE A 138 -8.11 -8.52 -2.34
C PHE A 138 -8.82 -9.74 -2.92
N ASN A 139 -9.38 -10.61 -2.06
CA ASN A 139 -10.11 -11.82 -2.48
C ASN A 139 -11.51 -11.49 -3.02
N THR A 140 -11.59 -10.56 -3.97
CA THR A 140 -12.81 -10.14 -4.65
C THR A 140 -12.60 -10.16 -6.16
N GLU A 141 -13.69 -10.30 -6.92
CA GLU A 141 -13.63 -10.20 -8.37
C GLU A 141 -13.20 -8.79 -8.81
N PRO A 142 -12.17 -8.66 -9.68
CA PRO A 142 -11.77 -7.37 -10.21
C PRO A 142 -12.83 -6.84 -11.19
N ILE A 143 -13.02 -5.53 -11.21
CA ILE A 143 -13.85 -4.85 -12.22
C ILE A 143 -12.99 -4.64 -13.48
N VAL A 144 -13.19 -5.50 -14.47
CA VAL A 144 -12.43 -5.51 -15.73
C VAL A 144 -13.28 -5.09 -16.91
#